data_145f64e9a97b5935cf083e9d507ea5e4
#
_entry.id   145f64e9a97b5935cf083e9d507ea5e4
#
_cell.length_a   1.000
_cell.length_b   1.000
_cell.length_c   1.000
_cell.angle_alpha   90.00
_cell.angle_beta   90.00
_cell.angle_gamma   90.00
#
_symmetry.space_group_name_H-M   'P 1'
#
loop_
_entity.id
_entity.type
_entity.pdbx_description
1 polymer ?
#
loop_
_entity_poly.entity_id
_entity_poly.type
_entity_poly.pdbx_seq_one_letter_code
_entity_poly.pdbx_strand_id
1 'polypeptide(L)'
;MNTIKRSLCLAVCATALLAACTKKADKPAVLVPLVNRIDIKTIWSTKVGGERPILRLGLGVAVDGQSVFAASYKGEVLAYQLGTGKLLWQHKLRAPLSAGPAAGDGLLILGSSKGDVIAWSQKDGSPRWRVRINSEILSPAAIGNGLVVVRGVDGKLHGLSAQDGSENWVVDQQVPRLSLRGTSRPTVVGDLALCGFDNGRVLAVTTVTGTTAWDAAVGQSHGSSELQRLIDVDATVVSDGDDLFAVAYQGRVARLTRETGQIIWARDLSSFRGLAVDGNGVYVATAEGDVVRLDRRTGAEQWRLKTLERRQLSAPVVYRGRVVVADLGGIVHWLDAASGAELARHSVGKHRINTPMVVAGDLLLVFGDDGQLSALRAPEFEATTGG
;
A
#
# COMPACT_ATOMS: atom_id res chain seq x y z
N MET A 1 -35.81 -28.42 -50.60
CA MET A 1 -36.17 -27.08 -50.03
C MET A 1 -36.09 -27.02 -48.51
N ASN A 2 -36.08 -28.13 -47.79
CA ASN A 2 -36.05 -28.14 -46.29
C ASN A 2 -34.64 -28.16 -45.66
N THR A 3 -33.59 -28.52 -46.37
CA THR A 3 -32.22 -28.56 -45.84
C THR A 3 -31.55 -27.19 -45.79
N ILE A 4 -31.84 -26.30 -46.73
CA ILE A 4 -31.29 -24.94 -46.78
C ILE A 4 -31.84 -24.05 -45.62
N LYS A 5 -33.11 -24.23 -45.26
CA LYS A 5 -33.72 -23.48 -44.15
C LYS A 5 -33.16 -23.87 -42.77
N ARG A 6 -32.75 -25.14 -42.58
CA ARG A 6 -32.13 -25.58 -41.31
C ARG A 6 -30.70 -25.06 -41.14
N SER A 7 -29.92 -24.99 -42.22
CA SER A 7 -28.56 -24.44 -42.16
C SER A 7 -28.53 -22.92 -41.89
N LEU A 8 -29.53 -22.19 -42.42
CA LEU A 8 -29.61 -20.74 -42.19
C LEU A 8 -30.01 -20.39 -40.73
N CYS A 9 -30.90 -21.17 -40.10
CA CYS A 9 -31.24 -20.98 -38.69
C CYS A 9 -30.09 -21.31 -37.75
N LEU A 10 -29.28 -22.32 -38.02
CA LEU A 10 -28.09 -22.63 -37.21
C LEU A 10 -27.01 -21.54 -37.33
N ALA A 11 -26.81 -20.94 -38.48
CA ALA A 11 -25.83 -19.87 -38.69
C ALA A 11 -26.24 -18.56 -37.95
N VAL A 12 -27.53 -18.23 -37.93
CA VAL A 12 -28.04 -17.04 -37.21
C VAL A 12 -27.99 -17.24 -35.70
N CYS A 13 -28.23 -18.44 -35.15
CA CYS A 13 -28.07 -18.72 -33.74
C CYS A 13 -26.61 -18.69 -33.28
N ALA A 14 -25.66 -19.12 -34.12
CA ALA A 14 -24.22 -19.11 -33.79
C ALA A 14 -23.65 -17.67 -33.74
N THR A 15 -24.14 -16.75 -34.59
CA THR A 15 -23.72 -15.34 -34.58
C THR A 15 -24.33 -14.56 -33.41
N ALA A 16 -25.54 -14.93 -32.95
CA ALA A 16 -26.16 -14.29 -31.76
C ALA A 16 -25.44 -14.67 -30.45
N LEU A 17 -24.83 -15.87 -30.35
CA LEU A 17 -24.10 -16.31 -29.18
C LEU A 17 -22.71 -15.64 -29.02
N LEU A 18 -22.11 -15.15 -30.11
CA LEU A 18 -20.82 -14.43 -30.06
C LEU A 18 -20.95 -12.95 -29.66
N ALA A 19 -22.14 -12.38 -29.76
CA ALA A 19 -22.39 -10.98 -29.35
C ALA A 19 -22.65 -10.81 -27.84
N ALA A 20 -22.81 -11.90 -27.08
CA ALA A 20 -23.24 -11.84 -25.68
C ALA A 20 -22.07 -11.76 -24.66
N CYS A 21 -20.82 -11.72 -25.07
CA CYS A 21 -19.65 -11.80 -24.15
C CYS A 21 -18.71 -10.60 -24.17
N THR A 22 -19.07 -9.48 -24.76
CA THR A 22 -18.29 -8.24 -24.53
C THR A 22 -18.93 -7.43 -23.43
N LYS A 23 -18.76 -7.82 -22.15
CA LYS A 23 -18.85 -6.83 -21.07
C LYS A 23 -17.81 -5.75 -21.41
N LYS A 24 -18.26 -4.59 -21.86
CA LYS A 24 -17.43 -3.40 -21.98
C LYS A 24 -16.73 -3.24 -20.65
N ALA A 25 -15.40 -3.28 -20.66
CA ALA A 25 -14.64 -2.97 -19.45
C ALA A 25 -15.11 -1.60 -18.97
N ASP A 26 -15.64 -1.58 -17.77
CA ASP A 26 -16.19 -0.35 -17.19
C ASP A 26 -15.08 0.68 -17.10
N LYS A 27 -15.27 1.84 -17.71
CA LYS A 27 -14.26 2.91 -17.75
C LYS A 27 -14.14 3.59 -16.38
N PRO A 28 -12.95 4.11 -16.03
CA PRO A 28 -12.78 4.95 -14.85
C PRO A 28 -13.70 6.15 -14.89
N ALA A 29 -14.18 6.59 -13.72
CA ALA A 29 -15.00 7.78 -13.60
C ALA A 29 -14.34 8.98 -14.25
N VAL A 30 -15.13 9.76 -15.02
CA VAL A 30 -14.67 11.02 -15.62
C VAL A 30 -14.65 12.08 -14.53
N LEU A 31 -13.51 12.74 -14.37
CA LEU A 31 -13.38 13.81 -13.39
C LEU A 31 -14.14 15.05 -13.88
N VAL A 32 -15.15 15.47 -13.13
CA VAL A 32 -15.80 16.76 -13.35
C VAL A 32 -14.83 17.90 -13.02
N PRO A 33 -14.90 19.04 -13.72
CA PRO A 33 -14.10 20.23 -13.39
C PRO A 33 -14.26 20.60 -11.90
N LEU A 34 -13.13 20.88 -11.25
CA LEU A 34 -13.08 21.30 -9.85
C LEU A 34 -12.28 22.60 -9.75
N VAL A 35 -12.87 23.60 -9.09
CA VAL A 35 -12.13 24.77 -8.66
C VAL A 35 -11.47 24.45 -7.31
N ASN A 36 -10.14 24.45 -7.30
CA ASN A 36 -9.41 24.18 -6.06
C ASN A 36 -9.71 25.22 -5.00
N ARG A 37 -10.08 24.78 -3.80
CA ARG A 37 -10.33 25.64 -2.63
C ARG A 37 -9.09 25.86 -1.79
N ILE A 38 -8.03 25.05 -2.01
CA ILE A 38 -6.74 25.16 -1.35
C ILE A 38 -5.63 25.15 -2.40
N ASP A 39 -4.56 25.88 -2.16
CA ASP A 39 -3.39 25.94 -3.03
C ASP A 39 -2.39 24.84 -2.66
N ILE A 40 -2.13 23.92 -3.59
CA ILE A 40 -1.15 22.83 -3.39
C ILE A 40 0.12 23.18 -4.15
N LYS A 41 1.22 23.28 -3.43
CA LYS A 41 2.53 23.63 -4.00
C LYS A 41 3.42 22.41 -4.16
N THR A 42 4.02 22.25 -5.33
CA THR A 42 5.17 21.37 -5.50
C THR A 42 6.41 22.10 -4.99
N ILE A 43 7.01 21.60 -3.92
CA ILE A 43 8.22 22.21 -3.31
C ILE A 43 9.46 21.80 -4.10
N TRP A 44 9.54 20.51 -4.43
CA TRP A 44 10.56 19.99 -5.34
C TRP A 44 10.05 18.73 -6.03
N SER A 45 10.67 18.38 -7.13
CA SER A 45 10.43 17.12 -7.81
C SER A 45 11.70 16.63 -8.50
N THR A 46 11.82 15.31 -8.62
CA THR A 46 12.96 14.64 -9.25
C THR A 46 12.54 13.34 -9.90
N LYS A 47 13.40 12.75 -10.70
CA LYS A 47 13.14 11.46 -11.34
C LYS A 47 14.09 10.39 -10.82
N VAL A 48 13.53 9.25 -10.40
CA VAL A 48 14.23 8.10 -9.85
C VAL A 48 14.07 6.93 -10.81
N GLY A 49 15.09 6.70 -11.63
CA GLY A 49 15.03 5.68 -12.68
C GLY A 49 14.03 5.99 -13.79
N GLY A 50 13.61 4.97 -14.51
CA GLY A 50 12.60 5.06 -15.56
C GLY A 50 11.29 4.35 -15.17
N GLU A 51 10.43 4.13 -16.16
CA GLU A 51 9.17 3.40 -16.00
C GLU A 51 9.38 2.04 -15.33
N ARG A 52 8.47 1.69 -14.45
CA ARG A 52 8.44 0.39 -13.81
C ARG A 52 7.76 -0.63 -14.72
N PRO A 53 8.18 -1.90 -14.67
CA PRO A 53 7.39 -2.96 -15.28
C PRO A 53 5.99 -2.99 -14.63
N ILE A 54 4.98 -3.45 -15.38
CA ILE A 54 3.56 -3.54 -14.96
C ILE A 54 3.37 -4.47 -13.74
N LEU A 55 4.44 -5.01 -13.20
CA LEU A 55 4.44 -5.87 -12.01
C LEU A 55 4.13 -5.03 -10.75
N ARG A 56 3.30 -5.56 -9.87
CA ARG A 56 3.11 -5.01 -8.53
C ARG A 56 4.40 -5.22 -7.74
N LEU A 57 5.19 -4.17 -7.60
CA LEU A 57 6.43 -4.17 -6.84
C LEU A 57 6.25 -3.30 -5.60
N GLY A 58 6.83 -3.71 -4.50
CA GLY A 58 6.86 -2.95 -3.24
C GLY A 58 7.93 -1.84 -3.23
N LEU A 59 8.25 -1.26 -4.40
CA LEU A 59 9.16 -0.13 -4.49
C LEU A 59 8.42 1.17 -4.20
N GLY A 60 9.01 1.98 -3.33
CA GLY A 60 8.40 3.23 -2.87
C GLY A 60 9.44 4.24 -2.41
N VAL A 61 9.05 4.99 -1.42
CA VAL A 61 9.85 6.00 -0.75
C VAL A 61 9.91 5.68 0.73
N ALA A 62 11.08 5.84 1.34
CA ALA A 62 11.24 5.83 2.79
C ALA A 62 11.78 7.18 3.25
N VAL A 63 11.43 7.56 4.48
CA VAL A 63 11.91 8.78 5.11
C VAL A 63 12.46 8.41 6.48
N ASP A 64 13.62 8.95 6.82
CA ASP A 64 14.17 8.91 8.17
C ASP A 64 14.86 10.24 8.45
N GLY A 65 14.42 10.92 9.50
CA GLY A 65 14.88 12.27 9.83
C GLY A 65 14.70 13.26 8.66
N GLN A 66 15.79 13.82 8.18
CA GLN A 66 15.82 14.78 7.07
C GLN A 66 16.17 14.15 5.70
N SER A 67 16.17 12.83 5.63
CA SER A 67 16.56 12.10 4.41
C SER A 67 15.36 11.36 3.80
N VAL A 68 15.27 11.46 2.48
CA VAL A 68 14.31 10.74 1.64
C VAL A 68 15.07 9.73 0.81
N PHE A 69 14.68 8.48 0.88
CA PHE A 69 15.30 7.39 0.13
C PHE A 69 14.33 6.86 -0.91
N ALA A 70 14.82 6.64 -2.12
CA ALA A 70 14.04 6.06 -3.20
C ALA A 70 14.87 5.04 -3.98
N ALA A 71 14.20 4.03 -4.54
CA ALA A 71 14.86 3.00 -5.31
C ALA A 71 14.10 2.69 -6.60
N SER A 72 14.84 2.37 -7.66
CA SER A 72 14.29 1.92 -8.93
C SER A 72 14.39 0.40 -9.09
N TYR A 73 13.51 -0.18 -9.91
CA TYR A 73 13.58 -1.59 -10.30
C TYR A 73 14.95 -1.99 -10.88
N LYS A 74 15.62 -1.07 -11.59
CA LYS A 74 16.94 -1.30 -12.19
C LYS A 74 18.11 -1.20 -11.21
N GLY A 75 17.82 -1.06 -9.91
CA GLY A 75 18.82 -1.05 -8.84
C GLY A 75 19.44 0.30 -8.55
N GLU A 76 18.92 1.40 -9.08
CA GLU A 76 19.33 2.72 -8.64
C GLU A 76 18.74 3.01 -7.26
N VAL A 77 19.58 3.45 -6.34
CA VAL A 77 19.19 3.83 -4.98
C VAL A 77 19.74 5.21 -4.70
N LEU A 78 18.87 6.11 -4.28
CA LEU A 78 19.18 7.54 -4.13
C LEU A 78 18.70 8.02 -2.77
N ALA A 79 19.46 8.93 -2.20
CA ALA A 79 19.07 9.69 -1.01
C ALA A 79 19.00 11.17 -1.34
N TYR A 80 17.96 11.82 -0.84
CA TYR A 80 17.71 13.24 -1.02
C TYR A 80 17.48 13.92 0.32
N GLN A 81 17.79 15.20 0.39
CA GLN A 81 17.40 16.04 1.52
C GLN A 81 15.90 16.33 1.45
N LEU A 82 15.16 16.05 2.53
CA LEU A 82 13.70 16.13 2.60
C LEU A 82 13.16 17.51 2.18
N GLY A 83 13.70 18.59 2.76
CA GLY A 83 13.14 19.93 2.54
C GLY A 83 13.43 20.54 1.16
N THR A 84 14.45 20.04 0.43
CA THR A 84 14.95 20.69 -0.80
C THR A 84 15.00 19.78 -2.02
N GLY A 85 14.93 18.45 -1.83
CA GLY A 85 15.15 17.48 -2.90
C GLY A 85 16.59 17.42 -3.40
N LYS A 86 17.57 18.07 -2.69
CA LYS A 86 18.97 17.99 -3.05
C LYS A 86 19.47 16.56 -2.92
N LEU A 87 20.13 16.04 -3.97
CA LEU A 87 20.75 14.72 -3.96
C LEU A 87 21.89 14.70 -2.92
N LEU A 88 21.83 13.74 -2.00
CA LEU A 88 22.86 13.51 -1.00
C LEU A 88 23.87 12.47 -1.48
N TRP A 89 23.37 11.34 -1.97
CA TRP A 89 24.17 10.29 -2.59
C TRP A 89 23.33 9.44 -3.54
N GLN A 90 24.01 8.74 -4.46
CA GLN A 90 23.40 7.82 -5.42
C GLN A 90 24.34 6.63 -5.64
N HIS A 91 23.76 5.44 -5.61
CA HIS A 91 24.47 4.20 -5.94
C HIS A 91 23.64 3.33 -6.87
N LYS A 92 24.32 2.42 -7.56
CA LYS A 92 23.67 1.45 -8.44
C LYS A 92 24.00 0.03 -8.04
N LEU A 93 22.98 -0.70 -7.62
CA LEU A 93 23.07 -2.12 -7.34
C LEU A 93 22.90 -2.91 -8.66
N ARG A 94 23.73 -3.90 -8.91
CA ARG A 94 23.61 -4.80 -10.08
C ARG A 94 22.63 -5.95 -9.78
N ALA A 95 21.41 -5.60 -9.32
CA ALA A 95 20.33 -6.56 -9.08
C ALA A 95 18.98 -5.86 -9.28
N PRO A 96 17.97 -6.54 -9.82
CA PRO A 96 16.61 -6.01 -9.89
C PRO A 96 16.02 -5.96 -8.48
N LEU A 97 15.60 -4.78 -8.05
CA LEU A 97 14.91 -4.57 -6.78
C LEU A 97 13.40 -4.77 -6.95
N SER A 98 12.76 -5.40 -5.99
CA SER A 98 11.32 -5.64 -5.96
C SER A 98 10.61 -5.03 -4.76
N ALA A 99 11.35 -4.68 -3.71
CA ALA A 99 10.80 -4.14 -2.46
C ALA A 99 11.72 -3.11 -1.80
N GLY A 100 11.13 -2.20 -1.08
CA GLY A 100 11.84 -1.13 -0.36
C GLY A 100 11.93 0.18 -1.15
N PRO A 101 12.74 1.14 -0.69
CA PRO A 101 13.54 1.08 0.53
C PRO A 101 12.69 1.06 1.81
N ALA A 102 13.25 0.52 2.90
CA ALA A 102 12.82 0.78 4.26
C ALA A 102 13.98 1.44 5.00
N ALA A 103 13.69 2.44 5.81
CA ALA A 103 14.69 3.20 6.54
C ALA A 103 14.39 3.17 8.05
N GLY A 104 15.42 2.99 8.87
CA GLY A 104 15.36 2.95 10.33
C GLY A 104 16.69 2.50 10.91
N ASP A 105 16.99 2.85 12.14
CA ASP A 105 18.20 2.47 12.88
C ASP A 105 19.52 2.71 12.10
N GLY A 106 19.56 3.77 11.28
CA GLY A 106 20.71 4.09 10.42
C GLY A 106 20.89 3.16 9.20
N LEU A 107 19.97 2.19 9.01
CA LEU A 107 19.99 1.23 7.90
C LEU A 107 18.96 1.59 6.83
N LEU A 108 19.33 1.29 5.60
CA LEU A 108 18.46 1.27 4.44
C LEU A 108 18.33 -0.17 3.94
N ILE A 109 17.14 -0.74 4.02
CA ILE A 109 16.87 -2.13 3.64
C ILE A 109 16.17 -2.17 2.28
N LEU A 110 16.69 -3.03 1.41
CA LEU A 110 16.21 -3.27 0.05
C LEU A 110 15.95 -4.78 -0.14
N GLY A 111 14.91 -5.11 -0.87
CA GLY A 111 14.54 -6.47 -1.22
C GLY A 111 14.62 -6.74 -2.72
N SER A 112 14.96 -7.96 -3.10
CA SER A 112 14.98 -8.39 -4.51
C SER A 112 13.98 -9.52 -4.78
N SER A 113 13.59 -9.67 -6.06
CA SER A 113 12.77 -10.80 -6.51
C SER A 113 13.49 -12.16 -6.43
N LYS A 114 14.81 -12.16 -6.15
CA LYS A 114 15.60 -13.36 -5.93
C LYS A 114 15.78 -13.70 -4.44
N GLY A 115 15.09 -12.95 -3.55
CA GLY A 115 15.15 -13.15 -2.11
C GLY A 115 16.35 -12.50 -1.42
N ASP A 116 17.11 -11.63 -2.10
CA ASP A 116 18.17 -10.91 -1.40
C ASP A 116 17.58 -9.83 -0.50
N VAL A 117 17.97 -9.82 0.77
CA VAL A 117 17.77 -8.73 1.72
C VAL A 117 19.12 -8.00 1.82
N ILE A 118 19.11 -6.72 1.52
CA ILE A 118 20.32 -5.93 1.37
C ILE A 118 20.24 -4.73 2.29
N ALA A 119 21.21 -4.60 3.19
CA ALA A 119 21.32 -3.47 4.10
C ALA A 119 22.47 -2.55 3.70
N TRP A 120 22.15 -1.26 3.62
CA TRP A 120 23.11 -0.18 3.39
C TRP A 120 23.05 0.85 4.52
N SER A 121 24.12 1.61 4.67
CA SER A 121 24.12 2.77 5.55
C SER A 121 23.27 3.89 4.97
N GLN A 122 22.39 4.49 5.76
CA GLN A 122 21.60 5.66 5.33
C GLN A 122 22.50 6.87 5.07
N LYS A 123 23.63 6.99 5.79
CA LYS A 123 24.51 8.15 5.74
C LYS A 123 25.12 8.37 4.36
N ASP A 124 25.59 7.30 3.74
CA ASP A 124 26.40 7.37 2.53
C ASP A 124 26.13 6.26 1.50
N GLY A 125 25.16 5.38 1.77
CA GLY A 125 24.82 4.25 0.90
C GLY A 125 25.89 3.14 0.90
N SER A 126 26.85 3.14 1.84
CA SER A 126 27.84 2.08 1.95
C SER A 126 27.20 0.73 2.32
N PRO A 127 27.63 -0.39 1.72
CA PRO A 127 27.09 -1.70 2.06
C PRO A 127 27.37 -2.06 3.52
N ARG A 128 26.39 -2.66 4.20
CA ARG A 128 26.50 -3.20 5.55
C ARG A 128 26.54 -4.71 5.53
N TRP A 129 25.45 -5.32 5.05
CA TRP A 129 25.33 -6.77 4.93
C TRP A 129 24.36 -7.12 3.79
N ARG A 130 24.42 -8.37 3.34
CA ARG A 130 23.48 -8.97 2.39
C ARG A 130 23.28 -10.43 2.76
N VAL A 131 22.02 -10.81 2.88
CA VAL A 131 21.61 -12.21 3.12
C VAL A 131 20.56 -12.61 2.11
N ARG A 132 20.28 -13.91 2.01
CA ARG A 132 19.27 -14.42 1.09
C ARG A 132 18.26 -15.28 1.84
N ILE A 133 16.98 -14.94 1.71
CA ILE A 133 15.87 -15.82 2.02
C ILE A 133 15.46 -16.58 0.75
N ASN A 134 14.84 -17.76 0.90
CA ASN A 134 14.49 -18.61 -0.24
C ASN A 134 13.11 -18.24 -0.84
N SER A 135 12.80 -16.96 -0.91
CA SER A 135 11.50 -16.45 -1.35
C SER A 135 11.61 -15.08 -1.98
N GLU A 136 10.73 -14.75 -2.94
CA GLU A 136 10.62 -13.40 -3.49
C GLU A 136 10.14 -12.43 -2.39
N ILE A 137 10.65 -11.18 -2.41
CA ILE A 137 10.29 -10.11 -1.47
C ILE A 137 9.53 -9.04 -2.25
N LEU A 138 8.26 -8.79 -1.89
CA LEU A 138 7.39 -7.85 -2.62
C LEU A 138 6.91 -6.67 -1.77
N SER A 139 7.24 -6.63 -0.47
CA SER A 139 6.94 -5.50 0.40
C SER A 139 8.20 -4.98 1.11
N PRO A 140 8.26 -3.67 1.42
CA PRO A 140 9.34 -3.14 2.23
C PRO A 140 9.44 -3.84 3.58
N ALA A 141 10.65 -4.03 4.09
CA ALA A 141 10.88 -4.54 5.44
C ALA A 141 10.33 -3.57 6.52
N ALA A 142 10.12 -4.07 7.73
CA ALA A 142 10.04 -3.25 8.93
C ALA A 142 11.37 -3.26 9.66
N ILE A 143 11.73 -2.15 10.30
CA ILE A 143 12.97 -2.00 11.08
C ILE A 143 12.59 -1.45 12.45
N GLY A 144 13.10 -2.05 13.49
CA GLY A 144 12.91 -1.59 14.88
C GLY A 144 13.45 -2.61 15.88
N ASN A 145 13.83 -2.13 17.06
CA ASN A 145 14.37 -2.95 18.15
C ASN A 145 15.62 -3.77 17.76
N GLY A 146 16.47 -3.27 16.86
CA GLY A 146 17.61 -3.99 16.35
C GLY A 146 17.26 -5.16 15.42
N LEU A 147 16.04 -5.20 14.92
CA LEU A 147 15.48 -6.24 14.07
C LEU A 147 15.07 -5.69 12.69
N VAL A 148 15.25 -6.48 11.66
CA VAL A 148 14.72 -6.27 10.31
C VAL A 148 13.72 -7.40 10.02
N VAL A 149 12.44 -7.06 9.88
CA VAL A 149 11.38 -8.03 9.62
C VAL A 149 11.03 -8.03 8.13
N VAL A 150 11.13 -9.20 7.49
CA VAL A 150 10.91 -9.37 6.04
C VAL A 150 9.83 -10.40 5.78
N ARG A 151 8.89 -10.09 4.89
CA ARG A 151 7.83 -10.99 4.44
C ARG A 151 8.19 -11.59 3.08
N GLY A 152 8.29 -12.92 3.01
CA GLY A 152 8.42 -13.67 1.77
C GLY A 152 7.06 -14.00 1.13
N VAL A 153 6.98 -14.16 -0.19
CA VAL A 153 5.73 -14.60 -0.87
C VAL A 153 5.35 -16.05 -0.53
N ASP A 154 6.29 -16.83 0.01
CA ASP A 154 6.08 -18.21 0.47
C ASP A 154 5.29 -18.34 1.78
N GLY A 155 4.86 -17.23 2.37
CA GLY A 155 4.13 -17.26 3.65
C GLY A 155 5.02 -17.07 4.87
N LYS A 156 6.34 -16.92 4.70
CA LYS A 156 7.25 -16.81 5.84
C LYS A 156 7.51 -15.36 6.24
N LEU A 157 7.59 -15.16 7.54
CA LEU A 157 8.02 -13.92 8.15
C LEU A 157 9.38 -14.18 8.80
N HIS A 158 10.40 -13.46 8.34
CA HIS A 158 11.77 -13.60 8.81
C HIS A 158 12.13 -12.43 9.71
N GLY A 159 12.69 -12.70 10.89
CA GLY A 159 13.31 -11.73 11.78
C GLY A 159 14.83 -11.83 11.68
N LEU A 160 15.44 -10.81 11.11
CA LEU A 160 16.87 -10.74 10.87
C LEU A 160 17.52 -9.72 11.81
N SER A 161 18.72 -10.02 12.32
CA SER A 161 19.51 -9.06 13.08
C SER A 161 19.82 -7.82 12.25
N ALA A 162 19.54 -6.63 12.77
CA ALA A 162 19.89 -5.39 12.08
C ALA A 162 21.41 -5.19 11.96
N GLN A 163 22.20 -5.82 12.82
CA GLN A 163 23.65 -5.66 12.87
C GLN A 163 24.34 -6.35 11.68
N ASP A 164 23.94 -7.60 11.37
CA ASP A 164 24.67 -8.47 10.42
C ASP A 164 23.78 -9.27 9.48
N GLY A 165 22.44 -9.17 9.63
CA GLY A 165 21.47 -9.89 8.80
C GLY A 165 21.29 -11.37 9.17
N SER A 166 21.91 -11.87 10.25
CA SER A 166 21.69 -13.24 10.72
C SER A 166 20.22 -13.46 11.08
N GLU A 167 19.68 -14.64 10.76
CA GLU A 167 18.30 -14.98 11.06
C GLU A 167 18.14 -15.33 12.53
N ASN A 168 17.36 -14.51 13.27
CA ASN A 168 17.03 -14.74 14.66
C ASN A 168 15.87 -15.74 14.78
N TRP A 169 14.89 -15.61 13.90
CA TRP A 169 13.69 -16.46 13.86
C TRP A 169 13.01 -16.42 12.49
N VAL A 170 12.25 -17.47 12.22
CA VAL A 170 11.31 -17.55 11.08
C VAL A 170 9.99 -18.10 11.54
N VAL A 171 8.90 -17.52 11.05
CA VAL A 171 7.53 -17.97 11.31
C VAL A 171 6.88 -18.30 9.99
N ASP A 172 6.27 -19.48 9.89
CA ASP A 172 5.62 -19.99 8.68
C ASP A 172 4.10 -19.86 8.83
N GLN A 173 3.46 -19.23 7.85
CA GLN A 173 2.00 -19.15 7.73
C GLN A 173 1.57 -19.85 6.44
N GLN A 174 0.54 -20.69 6.55
CA GLN A 174 -0.03 -21.34 5.38
C GLN A 174 -0.66 -20.30 4.45
N VAL A 175 -0.14 -20.20 3.24
CA VAL A 175 -0.70 -19.34 2.19
C VAL A 175 -1.58 -20.17 1.24
N PRO A 176 -2.71 -19.62 0.76
CA PRO A 176 -3.53 -20.26 -0.25
C PRO A 176 -2.75 -20.50 -1.55
N ARG A 177 -3.16 -21.49 -2.34
CA ARG A 177 -2.57 -21.74 -3.68
C ARG A 177 -2.81 -20.60 -4.65
N LEU A 178 -3.86 -19.82 -4.44
CA LEU A 178 -4.20 -18.64 -5.21
C LEU A 178 -4.26 -17.44 -4.28
N SER A 179 -3.40 -16.44 -4.50
CA SER A 179 -3.39 -15.16 -3.80
C SER A 179 -3.21 -14.02 -4.79
N LEU A 180 -3.46 -12.79 -4.37
CA LEU A 180 -3.09 -11.60 -5.14
C LEU A 180 -1.56 -11.49 -5.18
N ARG A 181 -1.01 -10.96 -6.28
CA ARG A 181 0.42 -10.63 -6.29
C ARG A 181 0.66 -9.38 -5.47
N GLY A 182 1.22 -9.54 -4.31
CA GLY A 182 1.53 -8.54 -3.30
C GLY A 182 1.83 -9.23 -2.00
N THR A 183 2.29 -8.50 -1.02
CA THR A 183 2.41 -8.95 0.37
C THR A 183 2.26 -7.76 1.30
N SER A 184 1.61 -7.94 2.44
CA SER A 184 1.53 -6.92 3.47
C SER A 184 2.93 -6.51 3.92
N ARG A 185 3.16 -5.22 4.07
CA ARG A 185 4.36 -4.72 4.72
C ARG A 185 4.30 -5.05 6.21
N PRO A 186 5.30 -5.72 6.79
CA PRO A 186 5.39 -5.90 8.23
C PRO A 186 5.46 -4.55 8.96
N THR A 187 5.04 -4.51 10.21
CA THR A 187 5.15 -3.34 11.09
C THR A 187 5.70 -3.78 12.43
N VAL A 188 6.65 -3.05 13.00
CA VAL A 188 7.17 -3.27 14.37
C VAL A 188 6.54 -2.22 15.28
N VAL A 189 5.86 -2.66 16.34
CA VAL A 189 5.18 -1.80 17.32
C VAL A 189 5.44 -2.33 18.72
N GLY A 190 6.19 -1.60 19.53
CA GLY A 190 6.64 -2.10 20.82
C GLY A 190 7.47 -3.38 20.65
N ASP A 191 7.10 -4.43 21.33
CA ASP A 191 7.73 -5.75 21.30
C ASP A 191 7.11 -6.72 20.28
N LEU A 192 6.17 -6.24 19.45
CA LEU A 192 5.46 -7.04 18.45
C LEU A 192 5.89 -6.69 17.02
N ALA A 193 6.06 -7.72 16.20
CA ALA A 193 6.07 -7.62 14.75
C ALA A 193 4.71 -8.11 14.21
N LEU A 194 4.05 -7.24 13.44
CA LEU A 194 2.71 -7.44 12.90
C LEU A 194 2.79 -7.64 11.39
N CYS A 195 2.03 -8.60 10.85
CA CYS A 195 1.94 -8.79 9.40
C CYS A 195 0.57 -9.34 9.00
N GLY A 196 0.04 -8.84 7.89
CA GLY A 196 -1.12 -9.44 7.23
C GLY A 196 -0.71 -10.58 6.30
N PHE A 197 -1.64 -11.52 6.05
CA PHE A 197 -1.40 -12.70 5.22
C PHE A 197 -2.54 -12.96 4.23
N ASP A 198 -2.18 -13.68 3.17
CA ASP A 198 -3.05 -14.05 2.04
C ASP A 198 -4.20 -14.99 2.44
N ASN A 199 -4.25 -15.43 3.69
CA ASN A 199 -5.34 -16.21 4.28
C ASN A 199 -6.36 -15.36 5.05
N GLY A 200 -6.28 -14.03 4.92
CA GLY A 200 -7.18 -13.08 5.59
C GLY A 200 -6.87 -12.84 7.07
N ARG A 201 -5.70 -13.26 7.54
CA ARG A 201 -5.30 -13.15 8.93
C ARG A 201 -4.26 -12.06 9.17
N VAL A 202 -4.25 -11.55 10.37
CA VAL A 202 -3.18 -10.69 10.92
C VAL A 202 -2.48 -11.47 12.02
N LEU A 203 -1.18 -11.63 11.88
CA LEU A 203 -0.33 -12.29 12.85
C LEU A 203 0.48 -11.26 13.64
N ALA A 204 0.58 -11.45 14.94
CA ALA A 204 1.53 -10.78 15.82
C ALA A 204 2.52 -11.79 16.40
N VAL A 205 3.79 -11.50 16.28
CA VAL A 205 4.87 -12.31 16.88
C VAL A 205 5.74 -11.42 17.76
N THR A 206 6.35 -11.99 18.79
CA THR A 206 7.32 -11.25 19.60
C THR A 206 8.58 -10.96 18.80
N THR A 207 9.09 -9.75 18.87
CA THR A 207 10.30 -9.35 18.11
C THR A 207 11.55 -10.14 18.50
N VAL A 208 11.63 -10.59 19.75
CA VAL A 208 12.80 -11.29 20.30
C VAL A 208 12.91 -12.73 19.81
N THR A 209 11.80 -13.49 19.88
CA THR A 209 11.82 -14.95 19.65
C THR A 209 11.02 -15.39 18.43
N GLY A 210 10.21 -14.52 17.81
CA GLY A 210 9.27 -14.90 16.76
C GLY A 210 8.08 -15.72 17.26
N THR A 211 7.92 -15.86 18.58
CA THR A 211 6.79 -16.61 19.15
C THR A 211 5.49 -15.87 18.83
N THR A 212 4.49 -16.62 18.34
CA THR A 212 3.16 -16.07 18.08
C THR A 212 2.53 -15.57 19.38
N ALA A 213 2.28 -14.26 19.45
CA ALA A 213 1.54 -13.64 20.53
C ALA A 213 0.03 -13.85 20.32
N TRP A 214 -0.44 -13.59 19.11
CA TRP A 214 -1.82 -13.83 18.69
C TRP A 214 -1.93 -13.90 17.18
N ASP A 215 -3.06 -14.44 16.70
CA ASP A 215 -3.39 -14.61 15.30
C ASP A 215 -4.90 -14.36 15.11
N ALA A 216 -5.26 -13.28 14.39
CA ALA A 216 -6.63 -12.80 14.25
C ALA A 216 -7.14 -12.90 12.82
N ALA A 217 -8.35 -13.44 12.62
CA ALA A 217 -9.01 -13.52 11.33
C ALA A 217 -9.77 -12.21 11.03
N VAL A 218 -9.19 -11.33 10.24
CA VAL A 218 -9.84 -10.09 9.79
C VAL A 218 -10.79 -10.39 8.63
N GLY A 219 -10.41 -11.30 7.76
CA GLY A 219 -11.26 -11.75 6.67
C GLY A 219 -11.76 -13.18 6.90
N GLN A 220 -12.95 -13.47 6.35
CA GLN A 220 -13.48 -14.82 6.29
C GLN A 220 -13.76 -15.18 4.83
N SER A 221 -13.17 -16.29 4.38
CA SER A 221 -13.36 -16.76 3.01
C SER A 221 -14.79 -17.24 2.80
N HIS A 222 -15.47 -16.69 1.82
CA HIS A 222 -16.84 -17.06 1.45
C HIS A 222 -16.91 -17.43 -0.03
N GLY A 223 -17.79 -18.38 -0.37
CA GLY A 223 -18.07 -18.77 -1.74
C GLY A 223 -17.70 -20.20 -2.11
N SER A 224 -18.14 -20.64 -3.29
CA SER A 224 -17.99 -22.00 -3.79
C SER A 224 -16.78 -22.22 -4.69
N SER A 225 -16.25 -21.15 -5.31
CA SER A 225 -15.06 -21.21 -6.17
C SER A 225 -13.81 -20.68 -5.46
N GLU A 226 -12.61 -21.08 -5.91
CA GLU A 226 -11.34 -20.58 -5.37
C GLU A 226 -11.22 -19.06 -5.52
N LEU A 227 -11.71 -18.49 -6.64
CA LEU A 227 -11.71 -17.06 -6.87
C LEU A 227 -12.63 -16.30 -5.88
N GLN A 228 -13.79 -16.87 -5.53
CA GLN A 228 -14.68 -16.29 -4.53
C GLN A 228 -14.15 -16.41 -3.11
N ARG A 229 -13.31 -17.43 -2.86
CA ARG A 229 -12.64 -17.66 -1.57
C ARG A 229 -11.33 -16.90 -1.40
N LEU A 230 -10.89 -16.20 -2.46
CA LEU A 230 -9.68 -15.37 -2.41
C LEU A 230 -9.91 -14.24 -1.42
N ILE A 231 -9.13 -14.25 -0.35
CA ILE A 231 -9.14 -13.24 0.70
C ILE A 231 -7.71 -12.91 1.05
N ASP A 232 -7.40 -11.63 1.27
CA ASP A 232 -6.03 -11.23 1.43
C ASP A 232 -5.91 -9.97 2.30
N VAL A 233 -4.99 -9.97 3.25
CA VAL A 233 -4.58 -8.79 4.01
C VAL A 233 -3.25 -8.29 3.43
N ASP A 234 -3.28 -7.80 2.20
CA ASP A 234 -2.12 -7.21 1.51
C ASP A 234 -1.72 -5.84 2.07
N ALA A 235 -2.67 -5.15 2.65
CA ALA A 235 -2.46 -3.82 3.19
C ALA A 235 -1.65 -3.88 4.50
N THR A 236 -0.84 -2.85 4.71
CA THR A 236 -0.12 -2.67 5.98
C THR A 236 -1.10 -2.53 7.13
N VAL A 237 -0.87 -3.26 8.23
CA VAL A 237 -1.60 -3.08 9.49
C VAL A 237 -1.17 -1.76 10.10
N VAL A 238 -2.13 -0.86 10.33
CA VAL A 238 -1.88 0.46 10.92
C VAL A 238 -2.05 0.38 12.42
N SER A 239 -1.05 0.84 13.17
CA SER A 239 -1.09 0.96 14.63
C SER A 239 -1.27 2.42 15.03
N ASP A 240 -2.18 2.67 15.97
CA ASP A 240 -2.37 3.99 16.57
C ASP A 240 -2.77 3.84 18.06
N GLY A 241 -1.83 4.12 18.94
CA GLY A 241 -1.95 3.83 20.37
C GLY A 241 -2.04 2.33 20.64
N ASP A 242 -3.08 1.92 21.35
CA ASP A 242 -3.36 0.52 21.70
C ASP A 242 -4.24 -0.19 20.67
N ASP A 243 -4.60 0.53 19.60
CA ASP A 243 -5.43 0.01 18.53
C ASP A 243 -4.61 -0.40 17.32
N LEU A 244 -5.09 -1.45 16.66
CA LEU A 244 -4.65 -1.85 15.33
C LEU A 244 -5.83 -1.77 14.37
N PHE A 245 -5.54 -1.37 13.13
CA PHE A 245 -6.52 -1.32 12.06
C PHE A 245 -6.00 -2.11 10.87
N ALA A 246 -6.82 -3.02 10.38
CA ALA A 246 -6.50 -3.86 9.23
C ALA A 246 -7.67 -3.89 8.25
N VAL A 247 -7.36 -4.11 6.98
CA VAL A 247 -8.37 -4.29 5.93
C VAL A 247 -7.98 -5.45 5.03
N ALA A 248 -8.95 -6.28 4.68
CA ALA A 248 -8.79 -7.39 3.77
C ALA A 248 -9.47 -7.12 2.42
N TYR A 249 -8.87 -7.61 1.35
CA TYR A 249 -9.54 -7.74 0.04
C TYR A 249 -10.59 -8.85 0.12
N GLN A 250 -11.77 -8.63 -0.46
CA GLN A 250 -12.96 -9.48 -0.32
C GLN A 250 -13.31 -9.82 1.14
N GLY A 251 -12.98 -8.93 2.06
CA GLY A 251 -13.13 -9.12 3.49
C GLY A 251 -13.67 -7.88 4.19
N ARG A 252 -13.08 -7.58 5.32
CA ARG A 252 -13.56 -6.55 6.25
C ARG A 252 -12.48 -5.55 6.61
N VAL A 253 -12.90 -4.36 7.02
CA VAL A 253 -12.10 -3.47 7.86
C VAL A 253 -12.35 -3.82 9.32
N ALA A 254 -11.31 -3.92 10.11
CA ALA A 254 -11.43 -4.25 11.53
C ALA A 254 -10.53 -3.34 12.39
N ARG A 255 -11.02 -3.02 13.59
CA ARG A 255 -10.24 -2.50 14.70
C ARG A 255 -9.99 -3.64 15.68
N LEU A 256 -8.73 -3.81 16.08
CA LEU A 256 -8.30 -4.84 17.00
C LEU A 256 -7.53 -4.20 18.17
N THR A 257 -7.46 -4.89 19.30
CA THR A 257 -6.52 -4.55 20.37
C THR A 257 -5.11 -4.99 19.99
N ARG A 258 -4.12 -4.16 20.24
CA ARG A 258 -2.71 -4.50 19.95
C ARG A 258 -2.20 -5.66 20.78
N GLU A 259 -2.59 -5.73 22.04
CA GLU A 259 -2.08 -6.73 23.01
C GLU A 259 -2.57 -8.14 22.71
N THR A 260 -3.85 -8.31 22.34
CA THR A 260 -4.49 -9.61 22.25
C THR A 260 -5.01 -9.98 20.85
N GLY A 261 -5.01 -9.02 19.91
CA GLY A 261 -5.63 -9.23 18.60
C GLY A 261 -7.16 -9.35 18.62
N GLN A 262 -7.80 -9.04 19.77
CA GLN A 262 -9.26 -9.10 19.89
C GLN A 262 -9.90 -8.06 18.95
N ILE A 263 -10.84 -8.52 18.11
CA ILE A 263 -11.60 -7.63 17.23
C ILE A 263 -12.63 -6.87 18.06
N ILE A 264 -12.50 -5.54 18.09
CA ILE A 264 -13.41 -4.62 18.76
C ILE A 264 -14.64 -4.39 17.89
N TRP A 265 -14.41 -4.12 16.61
CA TRP A 265 -15.45 -4.04 15.60
C TRP A 265 -14.90 -4.45 14.22
N ALA A 266 -15.77 -4.90 13.35
CA ALA A 266 -15.47 -5.16 11.94
C ALA A 266 -16.64 -4.70 11.06
N ARG A 267 -16.33 -4.28 9.82
CA ARG A 267 -17.29 -3.84 8.81
C ARG A 267 -16.95 -4.45 7.46
N ASP A 268 -17.95 -4.95 6.75
CA ASP A 268 -17.80 -5.48 5.40
C ASP A 268 -17.42 -4.32 4.46
N LEU A 269 -16.16 -4.28 4.09
CA LEU A 269 -15.57 -3.29 3.20
C LEU A 269 -14.27 -3.83 2.64
N SER A 270 -14.23 -4.00 1.32
CA SER A 270 -13.09 -4.59 0.62
C SER A 270 -12.06 -3.56 0.21
N SER A 271 -10.79 -3.79 0.54
CA SER A 271 -9.67 -3.01 0.01
C SER A 271 -8.40 -3.85 -0.07
N PHE A 272 -7.68 -3.71 -1.16
CA PHE A 272 -6.30 -4.21 -1.32
C PHE A 272 -5.27 -3.07 -1.27
N ARG A 273 -5.71 -1.83 -1.06
CA ARG A 273 -4.84 -0.65 -1.03
C ARG A 273 -4.41 -0.26 0.36
N GLY A 274 -5.30 -0.39 1.31
CA GLY A 274 -5.05 -0.05 2.69
C GLY A 274 -5.96 1.04 3.22
N LEU A 275 -5.62 1.50 4.40
CA LEU A 275 -6.36 2.49 5.16
C LEU A 275 -5.41 3.49 5.82
N ALA A 276 -5.97 4.62 6.23
CA ALA A 276 -5.33 5.59 7.10
C ALA A 276 -6.22 5.84 8.32
N VAL A 277 -5.61 6.27 9.41
CA VAL A 277 -6.29 6.51 10.69
C VAL A 277 -5.84 7.85 11.26
N ASP A 278 -6.78 8.56 11.87
CA ASP A 278 -6.50 9.69 12.75
C ASP A 278 -7.33 9.58 14.05
N GLY A 279 -7.28 10.61 14.88
CA GLY A 279 -8.03 10.66 16.14
C GLY A 279 -9.56 10.48 15.97
N ASN A 280 -10.10 10.77 14.79
CA ASN A 280 -11.54 10.86 14.55
C ASN A 280 -12.08 9.81 13.58
N GLY A 281 -11.25 9.23 12.72
CA GLY A 281 -11.73 8.38 11.64
C GLY A 281 -10.76 7.32 11.16
N VAL A 282 -11.34 6.33 10.48
CA VAL A 282 -10.64 5.34 9.67
C VAL A 282 -11.04 5.57 8.23
N TYR A 283 -10.07 5.83 7.37
CA TYR A 283 -10.28 6.19 5.96
C TYR A 283 -9.81 5.04 5.08
N VAL A 284 -10.66 4.60 4.16
CA VAL A 284 -10.41 3.42 3.32
C VAL A 284 -10.61 3.78 1.86
N ALA A 285 -9.63 3.47 1.02
CA ALA A 285 -9.83 3.43 -0.42
C ALA A 285 -10.30 2.03 -0.81
N THR A 286 -11.56 1.89 -1.25
CA THR A 286 -12.16 0.59 -1.53
C THR A 286 -11.66 -0.02 -2.83
N ALA A 287 -11.87 -1.32 -3.01
CA ALA A 287 -11.51 -2.03 -4.25
C ALA A 287 -12.25 -1.46 -5.48
N GLU A 288 -13.45 -0.91 -5.27
CA GLU A 288 -14.29 -0.28 -6.31
C GLU A 288 -13.81 1.13 -6.67
N GLY A 289 -13.01 1.77 -5.78
CA GLY A 289 -12.50 3.12 -5.97
C GLY A 289 -13.27 4.19 -5.21
N ASP A 290 -14.11 3.82 -4.25
CA ASP A 290 -14.68 4.76 -3.30
C ASP A 290 -13.65 5.16 -2.24
N VAL A 291 -13.80 6.35 -1.66
CA VAL A 291 -13.15 6.71 -0.40
C VAL A 291 -14.20 6.77 0.68
N VAL A 292 -13.98 6.02 1.77
CA VAL A 292 -14.95 5.86 2.87
C VAL A 292 -14.31 6.30 4.17
N ARG A 293 -15.05 7.08 4.97
CA ARG A 293 -14.71 7.32 6.37
C ARG A 293 -15.60 6.49 7.28
N LEU A 294 -14.99 5.79 8.18
CA LEU A 294 -15.65 5.11 9.30
C LEU A 294 -15.35 5.85 10.60
N ASP A 295 -16.30 5.89 11.50
CA ASP A 295 -16.09 6.31 12.88
C ASP A 295 -15.08 5.38 13.56
N ARG A 296 -14.02 5.94 14.12
CA ARG A 296 -12.92 5.16 14.70
C ARG A 296 -13.38 4.22 15.83
N ARG A 297 -14.32 4.67 16.66
CA ARG A 297 -14.74 3.95 17.86
C ARG A 297 -15.74 2.84 17.55
N THR A 298 -16.68 3.09 16.62
CA THR A 298 -17.82 2.20 16.34
C THR A 298 -17.73 1.48 15.00
N GLY A 299 -16.89 1.94 14.09
CA GLY A 299 -16.83 1.47 12.70
C GLY A 299 -18.03 1.90 11.86
N ALA A 300 -18.90 2.79 12.34
CA ALA A 300 -20.05 3.28 11.55
C ALA A 300 -19.56 4.15 10.39
N GLU A 301 -20.14 3.94 9.19
CA GLU A 301 -19.84 4.77 8.03
C GLU A 301 -20.34 6.21 8.27
N GLN A 302 -19.45 7.19 8.11
CA GLN A 302 -19.74 8.60 8.28
C GLN A 302 -20.00 9.30 6.94
N TRP A 303 -19.14 9.01 5.94
CA TRP A 303 -19.31 9.47 4.57
C TRP A 303 -18.65 8.53 3.57
N ARG A 304 -19.09 8.60 2.32
CA ARG A 304 -18.58 7.86 1.17
C ARG A 304 -18.49 8.74 -0.06
N LEU A 305 -17.31 8.85 -0.64
CA LEU A 305 -17.08 9.54 -1.90
C LEU A 305 -17.01 8.51 -3.04
N LYS A 306 -17.93 8.60 -4.03
CA LYS A 306 -18.03 7.69 -5.19
C LYS A 306 -17.49 8.29 -6.49
N THR A 307 -17.13 9.57 -6.51
CA THR A 307 -16.72 10.28 -7.73
C THR A 307 -15.40 9.82 -8.32
N LEU A 308 -14.66 8.97 -7.59
CA LEU A 308 -13.37 8.42 -7.99
C LEU A 308 -13.45 6.93 -8.35
N GLU A 309 -14.65 6.41 -8.59
CA GLU A 309 -14.87 5.00 -8.90
C GLU A 309 -14.00 4.51 -10.06
N ARG A 310 -13.36 3.34 -9.90
CA ARG A 310 -12.47 2.68 -10.86
C ARG A 310 -11.22 3.48 -11.25
N ARG A 311 -10.87 4.52 -10.52
CA ARG A 311 -9.66 5.29 -10.77
C ARG A 311 -8.39 4.68 -10.16
N GLN A 312 -8.48 3.45 -9.64
CA GLN A 312 -7.35 2.69 -9.07
C GLN A 312 -6.58 3.49 -8.01
N LEU A 313 -7.30 3.96 -7.02
CA LEU A 313 -6.75 4.82 -5.97
C LEU A 313 -5.55 4.18 -5.24
N SER A 314 -4.63 4.99 -4.77
CA SER A 314 -3.60 4.61 -3.80
C SER A 314 -4.21 4.35 -2.43
N ALA A 315 -3.41 3.82 -1.49
CA ALA A 315 -3.77 3.91 -0.07
C ALA A 315 -4.01 5.38 0.32
N PRO A 316 -5.03 5.67 1.14
CA PRO A 316 -5.21 7.00 1.67
C PRO A 316 -4.10 7.36 2.66
N VAL A 317 -3.83 8.63 2.83
CA VAL A 317 -3.01 9.16 3.92
C VAL A 317 -3.73 10.34 4.58
N VAL A 318 -3.53 10.50 5.87
CA VAL A 318 -3.99 11.70 6.56
C VAL A 318 -2.86 12.74 6.56
N TYR A 319 -3.16 13.92 6.08
CA TYR A 319 -2.22 15.02 5.99
C TYR A 319 -2.88 16.32 6.42
N ARG A 320 -2.44 16.89 7.56
CA ARG A 320 -2.93 18.19 8.06
C ARG A 320 -4.46 18.29 8.06
N GLY A 321 -5.15 17.34 8.69
CA GLY A 321 -6.62 17.30 8.78
C GLY A 321 -7.36 17.00 7.48
N ARG A 322 -6.67 16.54 6.44
CA ARG A 322 -7.24 16.14 5.15
C ARG A 322 -6.93 14.68 4.85
N VAL A 323 -7.79 14.05 4.09
CA VAL A 323 -7.52 12.72 3.52
C VAL A 323 -7.04 12.92 2.10
N VAL A 324 -5.92 12.29 1.76
CA VAL A 324 -5.31 12.40 0.44
C VAL A 324 -5.23 11.03 -0.19
N VAL A 325 -5.70 10.91 -1.44
CA VAL A 325 -5.56 9.72 -2.29
C VAL A 325 -5.01 10.14 -3.65
N ALA A 326 -4.34 9.24 -4.33
CA ALA A 326 -3.85 9.47 -5.67
C ALA A 326 -4.39 8.42 -6.64
N ASP A 327 -4.40 8.71 -7.94
CA ASP A 327 -5.10 7.90 -8.93
C ASP A 327 -4.22 7.41 -10.09
N LEU A 328 -4.85 6.68 -11.01
CA LEU A 328 -4.22 6.09 -12.22
C LEU A 328 -3.71 7.14 -13.23
N GLY A 329 -4.18 8.38 -13.15
CA GLY A 329 -3.80 9.48 -14.03
C GLY A 329 -2.71 10.37 -13.46
N GLY A 330 -2.15 10.04 -12.28
CA GLY A 330 -1.14 10.88 -11.61
C GLY A 330 -1.74 12.09 -10.91
N ILE A 331 -3.03 12.05 -10.60
CA ILE A 331 -3.73 13.11 -9.89
C ILE A 331 -3.80 12.78 -8.41
N VAL A 332 -3.43 13.73 -7.58
CA VAL A 332 -3.56 13.68 -6.11
C VAL A 332 -4.81 14.46 -5.73
N HIS A 333 -5.74 13.79 -5.07
CA HIS A 333 -7.03 14.29 -4.61
C HIS A 333 -6.95 14.62 -3.13
N TRP A 334 -7.37 15.81 -2.75
CA TRP A 334 -7.34 16.31 -1.38
C TRP A 334 -8.77 16.45 -0.88
N LEU A 335 -9.14 15.67 0.13
CA LEU A 335 -10.48 15.59 0.68
C LEU A 335 -10.53 16.21 2.07
N ASP A 336 -11.60 16.90 2.38
CA ASP A 336 -11.90 17.30 3.76
C ASP A 336 -12.18 16.05 4.60
N ALA A 337 -11.45 15.88 5.69
CA ALA A 337 -11.55 14.67 6.50
C ALA A 337 -12.92 14.53 7.20
N ALA A 338 -13.60 15.64 7.50
CA ALA A 338 -14.87 15.62 8.20
C ALA A 338 -16.04 15.30 7.26
N SER A 339 -16.07 15.91 6.07
CA SER A 339 -17.21 15.82 5.14
C SER A 339 -16.99 14.93 3.92
N GLY A 340 -15.73 14.57 3.60
CA GLY A 340 -15.38 13.87 2.37
C GLY A 340 -15.43 14.75 1.11
N ALA A 341 -15.69 16.06 1.24
CA ALA A 341 -15.72 16.97 0.11
C ALA A 341 -14.33 17.11 -0.52
N GLU A 342 -14.26 17.05 -1.86
CA GLU A 342 -13.00 17.24 -2.58
C GLU A 342 -12.64 18.74 -2.59
N LEU A 343 -11.48 19.07 -2.00
CA LEU A 343 -10.99 20.43 -1.83
C LEU A 343 -10.06 20.88 -2.95
N ALA A 344 -9.26 19.97 -3.47
CA ALA A 344 -8.30 20.27 -4.53
C ALA A 344 -7.87 19.02 -5.28
N ARG A 345 -7.37 19.24 -6.49
CA ARG A 345 -6.63 18.27 -7.30
C ARG A 345 -5.27 18.85 -7.69
N HIS A 346 -4.23 18.03 -7.60
CA HIS A 346 -2.90 18.41 -8.02
C HIS A 346 -2.30 17.30 -8.87
N SER A 347 -1.85 17.62 -10.09
CA SER A 347 -1.21 16.65 -10.97
C SER A 347 0.29 16.61 -10.70
N VAL A 348 0.83 15.41 -10.43
CA VAL A 348 2.27 15.18 -10.27
C VAL A 348 2.88 14.45 -11.47
N GLY A 349 2.08 14.16 -12.48
CA GLY A 349 2.51 13.46 -13.69
C GLY A 349 1.31 12.96 -14.50
N LYS A 350 1.55 11.99 -15.37
CA LYS A 350 0.51 11.35 -16.21
C LYS A 350 0.40 9.85 -15.95
N HIS A 351 1.18 9.33 -15.01
CA HIS A 351 1.26 7.91 -14.72
C HIS A 351 0.68 7.61 -13.35
N ARG A 352 0.18 6.41 -13.21
CA ARG A 352 -0.45 5.92 -11.98
C ARG A 352 0.47 6.09 -10.78
N ILE A 353 -0.14 6.47 -9.66
CA ILE A 353 0.49 6.46 -8.34
C ILE A 353 -0.02 5.23 -7.60
N ASN A 354 0.79 4.20 -7.56
CA ASN A 354 0.42 2.90 -6.98
C ASN A 354 1.02 2.69 -5.59
N THR A 355 2.09 3.40 -5.27
CA THR A 355 2.76 3.32 -3.98
C THR A 355 2.03 4.17 -2.94
N PRO A 356 2.04 3.76 -1.67
CA PRO A 356 1.59 4.63 -0.59
C PRO A 356 2.35 5.95 -0.60
N MET A 357 1.62 7.05 -0.46
CA MET A 357 2.23 8.36 -0.23
C MET A 357 2.80 8.41 1.18
N VAL A 358 3.82 9.24 1.40
CA VAL A 358 4.50 9.36 2.70
C VAL A 358 4.38 10.77 3.21
N VAL A 359 3.82 10.93 4.40
CA VAL A 359 3.80 12.21 5.12
C VAL A 359 5.09 12.35 5.93
N ALA A 360 5.83 13.43 5.72
CA ALA A 360 7.09 13.70 6.36
C ALA A 360 7.17 15.18 6.78
N GLY A 361 6.91 15.44 8.05
CA GLY A 361 6.78 16.82 8.56
C GLY A 361 5.64 17.55 7.87
N ASP A 362 5.97 18.65 7.20
CA ASP A 362 5.03 19.47 6.43
C ASP A 362 4.93 19.11 4.95
N LEU A 363 5.56 18.02 4.53
CA LEU A 363 5.58 17.56 3.14
C LEU A 363 4.81 16.24 2.96
N LEU A 364 4.16 16.13 1.81
CA LEU A 364 3.60 14.90 1.29
C LEU A 364 4.46 14.43 0.11
N LEU A 365 5.09 13.28 0.25
CA LEU A 365 5.89 12.66 -0.80
C LEU A 365 5.02 11.74 -1.65
N VAL A 366 5.07 11.94 -2.95
CA VAL A 366 4.29 11.19 -3.94
C VAL A 366 5.25 10.59 -4.96
N PHE A 367 5.13 9.26 -5.19
CA PHE A 367 6.01 8.55 -6.10
C PHE A 367 5.22 7.79 -7.16
N GLY A 368 5.34 8.24 -8.42
CA GLY A 368 4.64 7.69 -9.57
C GLY A 368 5.33 6.46 -10.18
N ASP A 369 4.56 5.67 -10.94
CA ASP A 369 5.07 4.47 -11.62
C ASP A 369 6.08 4.78 -12.73
N ASP A 370 6.16 6.03 -13.19
CA ASP A 370 7.19 6.51 -14.11
C ASP A 370 8.51 6.92 -13.43
N GLY A 371 8.59 6.78 -12.10
CA GLY A 371 9.74 7.20 -11.31
C GLY A 371 9.74 8.67 -10.92
N GLN A 372 8.66 9.42 -11.19
CA GLN A 372 8.53 10.81 -10.71
C GLN A 372 8.33 10.81 -9.20
N LEU A 373 9.24 11.46 -8.47
CA LEU A 373 9.14 11.73 -7.04
C LEU A 373 8.87 13.22 -6.84
N SER A 374 7.79 13.55 -6.15
CA SER A 374 7.39 14.93 -5.88
C SER A 374 7.13 15.14 -4.40
N ALA A 375 7.57 16.26 -3.85
CA ALA A 375 7.23 16.72 -2.51
C ALA A 375 6.22 17.85 -2.62
N LEU A 376 5.05 17.63 -2.05
CA LEU A 376 3.94 18.56 -2.08
C LEU A 376 3.74 19.18 -0.70
N ARG A 377 3.22 20.41 -0.68
CA ARG A 377 2.78 21.09 0.54
C ARG A 377 1.41 21.72 0.31
N ALA A 378 0.49 21.46 1.25
CA ALA A 378 -0.77 22.20 1.37
C ALA A 378 -0.66 23.23 2.51
N PRO A 379 -1.49 24.29 2.51
CA PRO A 379 -1.58 25.21 3.62
C PRO A 379 -2.00 24.51 4.90
N GLU A 380 -1.78 25.14 6.05
CA GLU A 380 -2.32 24.68 7.34
C GLU A 380 -3.85 24.50 7.22
N PHE A 381 -4.38 23.57 8.00
CA PHE A 381 -5.82 23.38 8.08
C PHE A 381 -6.40 24.45 9.04
N GLU A 382 -7.00 25.47 8.48
CA GLU A 382 -7.85 26.35 9.26
C GLU A 382 -9.17 25.63 9.47
N ALA A 383 -9.43 25.14 10.68
CA ALA A 383 -10.74 24.66 11.05
C ALA A 383 -11.70 25.85 10.87
N THR A 384 -12.61 25.77 9.90
CA THR A 384 -13.70 26.75 9.81
C THR A 384 -14.45 26.66 11.12
N THR A 385 -14.21 27.62 12.00
CA THR A 385 -15.08 27.90 13.15
C THR A 385 -16.43 28.26 12.53
N GLY A 386 -17.31 27.24 12.45
CA GLY A 386 -18.68 27.43 12.02
C GLY A 386 -19.34 28.42 12.96
N GLY A 387 -19.76 29.55 12.41
CA GLY A 387 -20.68 30.49 13.03
C GLY A 387 -22.08 29.92 13.15
#